data_1f1ac8585ff70503126a0dcad9022593
#
_entry.id   1f1ac8585ff70503126a0dcad9022593
#
_cell.length_a   1.000
_cell.length_b   1.000
_cell.length_c   1.000
_cell.angle_alpha   90.00
_cell.angle_beta   90.00
_cell.angle_gamma   90.00
#
_symmetry.space_group_name_H-M   'P 1'
#
loop_
_entity.id
_entity.type
_entity.pdbx_description
1 polymer ?
#
loop_
_entity_poly.entity_id
_entity_poly.type
_entity_poly.pdbx_seq_one_letter_code
_entity_poly.pdbx_strand_id
1 'polypeptide(L)'
;MEDTYYIIWCQDFYGASIGVAGTQDFKTFTRIENPFLPFNRNAVLFPRKVNGKFLMLSRPSDSGHTPFGDIFISESPDLVYWGRHRHVMGKSSEWWEMLKIGGGAAPIETSEGWLLFYHGVTGTCNGYVY
;
A
#
# COMPACT_ATOMS: atom_id res chain seq x y z
N MET A 1 -13.85 9.74 -0.81
CA MET A 1 -13.77 10.46 -2.10
C MET A 1 -15.17 10.43 -2.70
N GLU A 2 -15.80 11.57 -2.92
CA GLU A 2 -17.13 11.67 -3.53
C GLU A 2 -18.16 10.72 -2.89
N ASP A 3 -18.36 10.84 -1.58
CA ASP A 3 -19.27 10.02 -0.76
C ASP A 3 -18.96 8.51 -0.73
N THR A 4 -17.80 8.09 -1.24
CA THR A 4 -17.38 6.70 -1.19
C THR A 4 -16.16 6.54 -0.29
N TYR A 5 -16.26 5.62 0.66
CA TYR A 5 -15.16 5.15 1.49
C TYR A 5 -14.55 3.92 0.84
N TYR A 6 -13.23 3.86 0.77
CA TYR A 6 -12.50 2.71 0.25
C TYR A 6 -11.84 1.95 1.39
N ILE A 7 -12.06 0.65 1.41
CA ILE A 7 -11.46 -0.27 2.36
C ILE A 7 -10.44 -1.10 1.63
N ILE A 8 -9.24 -1.17 2.21
CA ILE A 8 -8.12 -1.91 1.65
C ILE A 8 -7.65 -2.90 2.70
N TRP A 9 -7.39 -4.14 2.26
CA TRP A 9 -6.93 -5.19 3.16
C TRP A 9 -5.87 -6.06 2.48
N CYS A 10 -5.10 -6.75 3.31
CA CYS A 10 -4.25 -7.84 2.84
C CYS A 10 -5.06 -9.13 2.81
N GLN A 11 -4.94 -9.87 1.75
CA GLN A 11 -5.58 -11.16 1.55
C GLN A 11 -4.56 -12.18 1.01
N ASP A 12 -4.92 -13.46 1.08
CA ASP A 12 -4.19 -14.52 0.42
C ASP A 12 -5.02 -15.02 -0.77
N PHE A 13 -4.58 -14.67 -1.96
CA PHE A 13 -5.21 -15.05 -3.22
C PHE A 13 -4.10 -15.37 -4.22
N TYR A 14 -3.74 -16.65 -4.29
CA TYR A 14 -2.54 -17.13 -4.99
C TYR A 14 -1.24 -16.50 -4.45
N GLY A 15 -1.17 -16.30 -3.14
CA GLY A 15 -0.13 -15.57 -2.43
C GLY A 15 -0.64 -14.23 -1.88
N ALA A 16 0.19 -13.61 -1.06
CA ALA A 16 -0.17 -12.34 -0.43
C ALA A 16 -0.53 -11.28 -1.46
N SER A 17 -1.73 -10.74 -1.37
CA SER A 17 -2.26 -9.76 -2.31
C SER A 17 -3.12 -8.70 -1.61
N ILE A 18 -3.57 -7.73 -2.37
CA ILE A 18 -4.33 -6.59 -1.88
C ILE A 18 -5.76 -6.70 -2.37
N GLY A 19 -6.72 -6.61 -1.46
CA GLY A 19 -8.13 -6.45 -1.78
C GLY A 19 -8.56 -5.00 -1.63
N VAL A 20 -9.56 -4.59 -2.44
CA VAL A 20 -10.16 -3.26 -2.40
C VAL A 20 -11.66 -3.37 -2.51
N ALA A 21 -12.38 -2.60 -1.70
CA ALA A 21 -13.83 -2.44 -1.81
C ALA A 21 -14.24 -0.99 -1.54
N GLY A 22 -15.34 -0.59 -2.15
CA GLY A 22 -15.99 0.69 -1.89
C GLY A 22 -17.28 0.51 -1.09
N THR A 23 -17.60 1.49 -0.26
CA THR A 23 -18.88 1.58 0.47
C THR A 23 -19.29 3.02 0.67
N GLN A 24 -20.59 3.27 0.75
CA GLN A 24 -21.14 4.60 1.08
C GLN A 24 -21.81 4.61 2.45
N ASP A 25 -22.16 3.45 2.98
CA ASP A 25 -23.00 3.30 4.17
C ASP A 25 -22.43 2.37 5.24
N PHE A 26 -21.25 1.79 4.99
CA PHE A 26 -20.61 0.74 5.82
C PHE A 26 -21.50 -0.50 6.09
N LYS A 27 -22.52 -0.70 5.26
CA LYS A 27 -23.40 -1.88 5.29
C LYS A 27 -23.30 -2.68 4.00
N THR A 28 -23.24 -1.96 2.89
CA THR A 28 -23.11 -2.56 1.56
C THR A 28 -21.70 -2.29 1.04
N PHE A 29 -21.01 -3.35 0.62
CA PHE A 29 -19.64 -3.27 0.10
C PHE A 29 -19.61 -3.78 -1.33
N THR A 30 -19.05 -2.98 -2.23
CA THR A 30 -18.81 -3.39 -3.61
C THR A 30 -17.33 -3.68 -3.78
N ARG A 31 -17.01 -4.94 -4.05
CA ARG A 31 -15.62 -5.35 -4.30
C ARG A 31 -15.15 -4.78 -5.63
N ILE A 32 -13.93 -4.26 -5.62
CA ILE A 32 -13.17 -3.83 -6.79
C ILE A 32 -12.13 -4.92 -7.10
N GLU A 33 -11.64 -4.96 -8.32
CA GLU A 33 -10.60 -5.92 -8.70
C GLU A 33 -9.32 -5.73 -7.88
N ASN A 34 -8.53 -6.79 -7.79
CA ASN A 34 -7.24 -6.73 -7.11
C ASN A 34 -6.30 -5.81 -7.89
N PRO A 35 -5.74 -4.78 -7.25
CA PRO A 35 -4.94 -3.77 -7.95
C PRO A 35 -3.61 -4.29 -8.46
N PHE A 36 -3.07 -5.32 -7.83
CA PHE A 36 -1.71 -5.82 -8.12
C PHE A 36 -1.66 -7.34 -8.12
N LEU A 37 -0.64 -7.87 -8.77
CA LEU A 37 -0.28 -9.28 -8.69
C LEU A 37 0.21 -9.64 -7.27
N PRO A 38 0.11 -10.90 -6.84
CA PRO A 38 0.89 -11.41 -5.72
C PRO A 38 2.40 -11.28 -6.06
N PHE A 39 3.26 -11.11 -5.17
CA PHE A 39 3.22 -10.85 -3.75
C PHE A 39 3.31 -9.36 -3.45
N ASN A 40 2.22 -8.76 -3.08
CA ASN A 40 2.16 -7.33 -2.77
C ASN A 40 1.32 -7.12 -1.50
N ARG A 41 1.75 -6.21 -0.63
CA ARG A 41 1.15 -5.96 0.68
C ARG A 41 1.16 -4.49 1.05
N ASN A 42 0.58 -4.19 2.20
CA ASN A 42 0.65 -2.88 2.85
C ASN A 42 0.24 -1.73 1.93
N ALA A 43 -0.85 -1.96 1.20
CA ALA A 43 -1.38 -0.94 0.33
C ALA A 43 -2.04 0.18 1.11
N VAL A 44 -1.79 1.40 0.67
CA VAL A 44 -2.31 2.62 1.28
C VAL A 44 -2.80 3.54 0.17
N LEU A 45 -4.11 3.75 0.11
CA LEU A 45 -4.72 4.66 -0.86
C LEU A 45 -4.61 6.10 -0.36
N PHE A 46 -4.26 7.02 -1.24
CA PHE A 46 -4.29 8.44 -0.94
C PHE A 46 -5.72 8.92 -0.69
N PRO A 47 -5.95 9.88 0.21
CA PRO A 47 -7.30 10.29 0.61
C PRO A 47 -8.07 11.03 -0.48
N ARG A 48 -7.39 11.47 -1.53
CA ARG A 48 -7.98 12.10 -2.70
C ARG A 48 -7.18 11.81 -3.97
N LYS A 49 -7.78 12.08 -5.11
CA LYS A 49 -7.05 12.07 -6.39
C LYS A 49 -6.00 13.17 -6.41
N VAL A 50 -4.85 12.85 -6.97
CA VAL A 50 -3.76 13.79 -7.24
C VAL A 50 -3.59 13.87 -8.75
N ASN A 51 -3.68 15.08 -9.31
CA ASN A 51 -3.67 15.28 -10.76
C ASN A 51 -4.68 14.39 -11.52
N GLY A 52 -5.88 14.24 -10.94
CA GLY A 52 -6.97 13.46 -11.53
C GLY A 52 -6.81 11.94 -11.45
N LYS A 53 -5.78 11.43 -10.75
CA LYS A 53 -5.50 10.00 -10.59
C LYS A 53 -5.62 9.56 -9.14
N PHE A 54 -6.08 8.33 -8.94
CA PHE A 54 -5.91 7.64 -7.68
C PHE A 54 -4.44 7.26 -7.51
N LEU A 55 -3.91 7.42 -6.32
CA LEU A 55 -2.55 7.01 -5.96
C LEU A 55 -2.60 5.97 -4.85
N MET A 56 -1.80 4.94 -4.98
CA MET A 56 -1.68 3.88 -3.96
C MET A 56 -0.21 3.57 -3.72
N LEU A 57 0.17 3.60 -2.44
CA LEU A 57 1.43 3.01 -2.01
C LEU A 57 1.24 1.52 -1.82
N SER A 58 2.27 0.75 -2.11
CA SER A 58 2.29 -0.69 -1.86
C SER A 58 3.72 -1.17 -1.61
N ARG A 59 3.84 -2.39 -1.11
CA ARG A 59 5.13 -3.03 -0.87
C ARG A 59 5.17 -4.39 -1.55
N PRO A 60 5.76 -4.48 -2.75
CA PRO A 60 6.12 -5.76 -3.33
C PRO A 60 7.08 -6.50 -2.38
N SER A 61 6.78 -7.75 -2.08
CA SER A 61 7.55 -8.50 -1.11
C SER A 61 7.27 -10.00 -1.26
N ASP A 62 8.26 -10.77 -1.65
CA ASP A 62 8.19 -12.22 -1.66
C ASP A 62 8.97 -12.84 -0.48
N SER A 63 8.95 -14.15 -0.41
CA SER A 63 9.73 -14.95 0.53
C SER A 63 10.96 -15.59 -0.12
N GLY A 64 11.24 -15.24 -1.37
CA GLY A 64 12.24 -15.92 -2.20
C GLY A 64 13.60 -15.23 -2.23
N HIS A 65 14.28 -15.39 -3.35
CA HIS A 65 15.68 -14.96 -3.55
C HIS A 65 15.85 -13.45 -3.73
N THR A 66 14.78 -12.74 -4.05
CA THR A 66 14.81 -11.29 -4.23
C THR A 66 13.98 -10.62 -3.16
N PRO A 67 14.61 -10.23 -2.04
CA PRO A 67 13.89 -9.59 -0.95
C PRO A 67 13.51 -8.17 -1.33
N PHE A 68 12.39 -8.00 -2.00
CA PHE A 68 11.73 -6.73 -2.05
C PHE A 68 11.28 -6.34 -0.64
N GLY A 69 11.23 -5.07 -0.35
CA GLY A 69 10.86 -4.60 0.98
C GLY A 69 10.64 -3.11 0.99
N ASP A 70 10.71 -2.51 -0.18
CA ASP A 70 10.62 -1.07 -0.40
C ASP A 70 9.18 -0.65 -0.70
N ILE A 71 8.90 0.63 -0.48
CA ILE A 71 7.61 1.24 -0.80
C ILE A 71 7.62 1.77 -2.23
N PHE A 72 6.61 1.37 -2.98
CA PHE A 72 6.33 1.82 -4.34
C PHE A 72 5.03 2.61 -4.39
N ILE A 73 4.91 3.50 -5.37
CA ILE A 73 3.67 4.20 -5.70
C ILE A 73 3.18 3.80 -7.08
N SER A 74 1.87 3.70 -7.22
CA SER A 74 1.19 3.40 -8.47
C SER A 74 0.04 4.36 -8.70
N GLU A 75 -0.31 4.57 -9.96
CA GLU A 75 -1.40 5.45 -10.38
C GLU A 75 -2.51 4.64 -11.04
N SER A 76 -3.76 5.08 -10.86
CA SER A 76 -4.93 4.52 -11.52
C SER A 76 -5.91 5.62 -11.93
N PRO A 77 -6.54 5.53 -13.10
CA PRO A 77 -7.63 6.42 -13.47
C PRO A 77 -8.95 6.06 -12.77
N ASP A 78 -9.16 4.81 -12.37
CA ASP A 78 -10.47 4.23 -12.07
C ASP A 78 -10.46 3.20 -10.93
N LEU A 79 -9.35 2.98 -10.25
CA LEU A 79 -9.11 1.95 -9.22
C LEU A 79 -9.04 0.50 -9.75
N VAL A 80 -9.21 0.28 -11.03
CA VAL A 80 -9.13 -1.04 -11.68
C VAL A 80 -7.80 -1.21 -12.38
N TYR A 81 -7.45 -0.26 -13.25
CA TYR A 81 -6.20 -0.30 -14.00
C TYR A 81 -5.10 0.47 -13.27
N TRP A 82 -4.06 -0.22 -12.83
CA TRP A 82 -2.93 0.35 -12.09
C TRP A 82 -1.65 0.30 -12.91
N GLY A 83 -0.90 1.39 -12.91
CA GLY A 83 0.34 1.51 -13.65
C GLY A 83 1.28 2.57 -13.11
N ARG A 84 2.29 2.92 -13.89
CA ARG A 84 3.34 3.88 -13.53
C ARG A 84 3.96 3.60 -12.16
N HIS A 85 4.27 2.32 -11.92
CA HIS A 85 4.89 1.88 -10.68
C HIS A 85 6.26 2.54 -10.51
N ARG A 86 6.45 3.23 -9.40
CA ARG A 86 7.69 3.98 -9.11
C ARG A 86 8.14 3.70 -7.69
N HIS A 87 9.44 3.56 -7.53
CA HIS A 87 10.05 3.48 -6.20
C HIS A 87 9.90 4.81 -5.46
N VAL A 88 9.53 4.76 -4.19
CA VAL A 88 9.35 5.93 -3.32
C VAL A 88 10.39 5.94 -2.22
N MET A 89 10.50 4.85 -1.49
CA MET A 89 11.36 4.78 -0.32
C MET A 89 11.91 3.38 -0.14
N GLY A 90 13.22 3.28 0.05
CA GLY A 90 13.92 2.05 0.36
C GLY A 90 14.08 1.83 1.85
N LYS A 91 14.19 0.56 2.24
CA LYS A 91 14.69 0.17 3.55
C LYS A 91 16.12 0.67 3.75
N SER A 92 16.54 0.83 4.99
CA SER A 92 17.89 1.26 5.33
C SER A 92 18.65 0.21 6.14
N SER A 93 19.87 0.55 6.55
CA SER A 93 20.69 -0.27 7.46
C SER A 93 20.29 -0.12 8.93
N GLU A 94 19.33 0.73 9.23
CA GLU A 94 18.84 0.92 10.59
C GLU A 94 18.16 -0.37 11.08
N TRP A 95 18.47 -0.78 12.31
CA TRP A 95 18.07 -2.09 12.86
C TRP A 95 16.57 -2.37 12.79
N TRP A 96 15.73 -1.33 12.84
CA TRP A 96 14.27 -1.48 12.87
C TRP A 96 13.61 -1.57 11.48
N GLU A 97 14.31 -1.19 10.42
CA GLU A 97 13.78 -1.19 9.05
C GLU A 97 14.67 -1.90 8.01
N MET A 98 15.62 -2.69 8.49
CA MET A 98 16.63 -3.31 7.62
C MET A 98 16.09 -4.39 6.69
N LEU A 99 14.96 -5.02 7.01
CA LEU A 99 14.41 -6.11 6.22
C LEU A 99 13.32 -5.63 5.25
N LYS A 100 12.37 -4.88 5.76
CA LYS A 100 11.22 -4.35 4.98
C LYS A 100 10.73 -3.07 5.62
N ILE A 101 10.05 -2.26 4.81
CA ILE A 101 9.25 -1.14 5.27
C ILE A 101 7.85 -1.23 4.67
N GLY A 102 6.86 -0.57 5.24
CA GLY A 102 5.50 -0.61 4.71
C GLY A 102 4.64 0.54 5.22
N GLY A 103 3.69 0.96 4.42
CA GLY A 103 2.71 1.97 4.82
C GLY A 103 1.72 1.42 5.84
N GLY A 104 1.12 2.32 6.58
CA GLY A 104 0.07 2.03 7.56
C GLY A 104 -1.18 2.84 7.27
N ALA A 105 -1.32 4.00 7.89
CA ALA A 105 -2.45 4.91 7.65
C ALA A 105 -2.32 5.63 6.30
N ALA A 106 -3.45 6.14 5.80
CA ALA A 106 -3.46 6.99 4.62
C ALA A 106 -2.56 8.22 4.83
N PRO A 107 -1.80 8.65 3.81
CA PRO A 107 -0.97 9.83 3.92
C PRO A 107 -1.78 11.07 4.28
N ILE A 108 -1.21 11.93 5.10
CA ILE A 108 -1.82 13.19 5.52
C ILE A 108 -1.29 14.30 4.62
N GLU A 109 -2.18 15.05 4.00
CA GLU A 109 -1.79 16.20 3.20
C GLU A 109 -1.38 17.38 4.09
N THR A 110 -0.26 18.00 3.75
CA THR A 110 0.28 19.17 4.44
C THR A 110 0.66 20.24 3.43
N SER A 111 1.02 21.44 3.89
CA SER A 111 1.54 22.50 3.01
C SER A 111 2.86 22.14 2.34
N GLU A 112 3.62 21.23 2.94
CA GLU A 112 4.96 20.80 2.45
C GLU A 112 4.88 19.52 1.58
N GLY A 113 3.70 18.89 1.46
CA GLY A 113 3.50 17.66 0.74
C GLY A 113 2.73 16.62 1.54
N TRP A 114 3.07 15.35 1.38
CA TRP A 114 2.38 14.24 2.01
C TRP A 114 3.19 13.66 3.16
N LEU A 115 2.64 13.70 4.36
CA LEU A 115 3.22 13.02 5.53
C LEU A 115 2.77 11.56 5.54
N LEU A 116 3.72 10.64 5.50
CA LEU A 116 3.49 9.21 5.57
C LEU A 116 3.98 8.65 6.91
N PHE A 117 3.10 7.97 7.64
CA PHE A 117 3.49 7.09 8.73
C PHE A 117 3.71 5.69 8.18
N TYR A 118 4.88 5.13 8.44
CA TYR A 118 5.25 3.80 7.97
C TYR A 118 5.85 2.97 9.10
N HIS A 119 5.94 1.68 8.90
CA HIS A 119 6.57 0.76 9.84
C HIS A 119 7.78 0.06 9.21
N GLY A 120 8.71 -0.31 10.04
CA GLY A 120 9.84 -1.13 9.67
C GLY A 120 9.68 -2.58 10.13
N VAL A 121 10.43 -3.46 9.51
CA VAL A 121 10.52 -4.89 9.86
C VAL A 121 11.98 -5.24 10.00
N THR A 122 12.32 -5.88 11.10
CA THR A 122 13.67 -6.41 11.36
C THR A 122 13.74 -7.92 11.17
N GLY A 123 14.95 -8.47 11.05
CA GLY A 123 15.19 -9.90 10.84
C GLY A 123 15.03 -10.79 12.08
N THR A 124 14.43 -10.30 13.17
CA THR A 124 14.14 -11.11 14.35
C THR A 124 12.87 -11.93 14.17
N CYS A 125 12.76 -13.04 14.90
CA CYS A 125 11.58 -13.93 14.85
C CYS A 125 10.26 -13.21 15.23
N ASN A 126 10.31 -12.08 15.88
CA ASN A 126 9.16 -11.30 16.30
C ASN A 126 8.75 -10.21 15.27
N GLY A 127 9.49 -10.06 14.22
CA GLY A 127 9.15 -9.53 12.89
C GLY A 127 8.82 -8.06 12.75
N TYR A 128 8.18 -7.41 13.67
CA TYR A 128 7.74 -6.03 13.48
C TYR A 128 8.25 -5.11 14.58
N VAL A 129 8.81 -3.98 14.15
CA VAL A 129 9.19 -2.86 15.00
C VAL A 129 8.46 -1.62 14.47
N TYR A 130 7.86 -0.92 15.38
CA TYR A 130 7.06 0.28 15.08
C TYR A 130 7.89 1.54 15.14
#